data_501f25484b2ac83c01fb9ea41c8d0039
#
_entry.id   501f25484b2ac83c01fb9ea41c8d0039
#
_cell.length_a   1.000
_cell.length_b   1.000
_cell.length_c   1.000
_cell.angle_alpha   90.00
_cell.angle_beta   90.00
_cell.angle_gamma   90.00
#
_symmetry.space_group_name_H-M   'P 1'
#
loop_
_entity.id
_entity.type
_entity.pdbx_description
1 polymer ?
#
loop_
_entity_poly.entity_id
_entity_poly.type
_entity_poly.pdbx_seq_one_letter_code
_entity_poly.pdbx_strand_id
1 'polypeptide(L)'
;MKKKLTAWITAAAMGLSMLGTVVPQAALAASAAGSIQVEHLDRGISAINTSSGMLVSWRFLANDSDSAVFQLYRNNTLVYTSSAGESTCYLDKDGKSTDKYRVDTLEGGKVVSSADCTMISNQNYFQLNLDPPTGSGCTYSPNDCSVGDADGDGMYEIFMKWDPSNSKDNSQKGKTGNVFIDCYRLDGTRLWRIDLGKNIRAGAHYTQFFVADFDCDGKAEMTCKTADGTVDGKGTVIGDASKDYRNSNGYVLSGPEYYTLFDGSTGAALDTINYEPGRGTVSKWGDSYGNRVDRFWGTVAYLDGSKPSVVTGRGYYTRMTATAYDVVNKKLVKRWAFDTGNDKSAAGYGDGNHNSMAADVDGDGKQEIITGSTCIDDNGKVLWCLNKGHGDALHLGDFLPNRKGQELWICHEDKPYGVSLVDASNGKIIFHKDGTGDTGRCCADNVWAGNDGAEFWDWTTMSLTAAATRSAAGDRQSTSCPTGTATWNGRSWTAKPIPLPPFPRWAQTAS
;
A
#
# COMPACT_ATOMS: atom_id res chain seq x y z
N MET A 1 -21.05 76.12 -2.46
CA MET A 1 -21.68 76.34 -1.14
C MET A 1 -21.25 75.14 -0.31
N LYS A 2 -20.27 75.34 0.60
CA LYS A 2 -20.37 75.57 2.05
C LYS A 2 -21.22 74.42 2.73
N LYS A 3 -20.73 73.55 3.69
CA LYS A 3 -20.00 73.82 4.94
C LYS A 3 -19.50 72.43 5.43
N LYS A 4 -18.28 72.15 5.85
CA LYS A 4 -17.56 72.29 7.14
C LYS A 4 -18.38 72.01 8.40
N LEU A 5 -17.88 71.04 9.23
CA LEU A 5 -17.59 71.14 10.69
C LEU A 5 -17.08 69.81 11.18
N THR A 6 -15.85 69.59 11.52
CA THR A 6 -14.99 69.95 12.67
C THR A 6 -15.30 69.17 13.97
N ALA A 7 -14.36 68.29 14.32
CA ALA A 7 -13.80 67.73 15.52
C ALA A 7 -14.40 68.05 16.91
N TRP A 8 -14.22 67.09 17.83
CA TRP A 8 -13.62 67.31 19.17
C TRP A 8 -13.01 66.04 19.74
N ILE A 9 -11.76 66.16 20.22
CA ILE A 9 -10.95 65.24 21.01
C ILE A 9 -11.27 65.47 22.49
N THR A 10 -11.36 64.42 23.29
CA THR A 10 -11.02 64.53 24.71
C THR A 10 -10.34 63.26 25.18
N ALA A 11 -9.11 63.41 25.66
CA ALA A 11 -8.32 62.42 26.35
C ALA A 11 -8.60 62.45 27.83
N ALA A 12 -8.60 61.30 28.50
CA ALA A 12 -8.34 61.21 29.92
C ALA A 12 -7.59 59.91 30.20
N ALA A 13 -6.50 60.04 30.91
CA ALA A 13 -5.49 59.04 31.19
C ALA A 13 -5.70 58.34 32.53
N MET A 14 -4.97 57.20 32.65
CA MET A 14 -4.45 56.52 33.85
C MET A 14 -5.32 55.47 34.54
N GLY A 15 -4.76 54.25 34.49
CA GLY A 15 -5.05 53.13 35.36
C GLY A 15 -4.21 51.90 34.95
N LEU A 16 -2.94 51.84 35.46
CA LEU A 16 -2.02 50.71 35.27
C LEU A 16 -2.56 49.49 36.01
N SER A 17 -2.92 48.43 35.34
CA SER A 17 -2.94 47.07 35.92
C SER A 17 -2.39 46.09 34.91
N MET A 18 -1.24 45.53 35.23
CA MET A 18 -0.63 44.44 34.48
C MET A 18 -1.51 43.19 34.57
N LEU A 19 -2.28 42.90 33.54
CA LEU A 19 -2.82 41.58 33.26
C LEU A 19 -2.16 41.10 31.99
N GLY A 20 -1.34 40.06 32.12
CA GLY A 20 -0.71 39.40 30.97
C GLY A 20 -1.79 38.93 29.99
N THR A 21 -1.82 39.54 28.83
CA THR A 21 -2.60 39.05 27.70
C THR A 21 -1.94 37.79 27.18
N VAL A 22 -2.51 36.64 27.55
CA VAL A 22 -2.31 35.41 26.78
C VAL A 22 -2.89 35.72 25.40
N VAL A 23 -1.99 35.92 24.42
CA VAL A 23 -2.36 35.94 23.03
C VAL A 23 -2.87 34.54 22.70
N PRO A 24 -4.14 34.35 22.32
CA PRO A 24 -4.54 33.06 21.83
C PRO A 24 -3.70 32.79 20.58
N GLN A 25 -2.85 31.75 20.65
CA GLN A 25 -2.21 31.17 19.50
C GLN A 25 -3.34 30.77 18.56
N ALA A 26 -3.46 31.46 17.44
CA ALA A 26 -4.39 31.11 16.42
C ALA A 26 -4.06 29.65 16.07
N ALA A 27 -4.96 28.74 16.41
CA ALA A 27 -4.95 27.42 15.84
C ALA A 27 -4.96 27.64 14.32
N LEU A 28 -3.90 27.25 13.65
CA LEU A 28 -3.91 27.06 12.20
C LEU A 28 -5.13 26.19 11.96
N ALA A 29 -6.17 26.76 11.34
CA ALA A 29 -7.27 25.99 10.86
C ALA A 29 -6.65 24.97 9.91
N ALA A 30 -6.68 23.69 10.30
CA ALA A 30 -6.48 22.63 9.34
C ALA A 30 -7.44 22.93 8.21
N SER A 31 -6.93 23.13 6.99
CA SER A 31 -7.75 23.19 5.81
C SER A 31 -8.66 21.99 5.89
N ALA A 32 -9.97 22.16 5.75
CA ALA A 32 -10.89 21.04 5.70
C ALA A 32 -10.39 20.13 4.57
N ALA A 33 -9.71 19.05 4.94
CA ALA A 33 -9.33 18.01 3.99
C ALA A 33 -10.63 17.59 3.33
N GLY A 34 -10.70 17.61 2.01
CA GLY A 34 -11.82 17.08 1.27
C GLY A 34 -12.04 15.64 1.73
N SER A 35 -13.27 15.18 1.82
CA SER A 35 -13.53 13.78 2.19
C SER A 35 -12.79 12.87 1.20
N ILE A 36 -11.97 11.96 1.75
CA ILE A 36 -11.29 10.94 0.95
C ILE A 36 -12.34 10.10 0.22
N GLN A 37 -12.20 9.96 -1.10
CA GLN A 37 -13.07 9.16 -1.93
C GLN A 37 -12.55 7.72 -1.94
N VAL A 38 -13.41 6.78 -1.58
CA VAL A 38 -13.14 5.34 -1.56
C VAL A 38 -14.38 4.61 -2.06
N GLU A 39 -14.24 3.34 -2.41
CA GLU A 39 -15.38 2.49 -2.76
C GLU A 39 -16.43 2.48 -1.64
N HIS A 40 -17.69 2.35 -2.00
CA HIS A 40 -18.82 2.26 -1.07
C HIS A 40 -18.94 0.85 -0.47
N LEU A 41 -17.94 0.44 0.28
CA LEU A 41 -17.89 -0.90 0.86
C LEU A 41 -19.00 -1.13 1.89
N ASP A 42 -19.51 -2.36 1.90
CA ASP A 42 -20.36 -2.85 2.99
C ASP A 42 -19.53 -3.15 4.25
N ARG A 43 -20.17 -3.66 5.31
CA ARG A 43 -19.48 -3.99 6.56
C ARG A 43 -18.53 -5.20 6.44
N GLY A 44 -18.56 -5.96 5.35
CA GLY A 44 -17.67 -7.09 5.05
C GLY A 44 -17.63 -8.12 6.18
N ILE A 45 -18.78 -8.45 6.75
CA ILE A 45 -18.85 -9.34 7.90
C ILE A 45 -18.46 -10.74 7.48
N SER A 46 -17.48 -11.31 8.19
CA SER A 46 -17.05 -12.68 7.99
C SER A 46 -17.05 -13.45 9.31
N ALA A 47 -17.40 -14.74 9.26
CA ALA A 47 -17.42 -15.64 10.40
C ALA A 47 -16.67 -16.93 10.06
N ILE A 48 -15.62 -17.24 10.82
CA ILE A 48 -14.83 -18.45 10.66
C ILE A 48 -14.89 -19.34 11.90
N ASN A 49 -14.91 -20.65 11.71
CA ASN A 49 -14.93 -21.59 12.79
C ASN A 49 -13.51 -21.82 13.33
N THR A 50 -13.32 -21.58 14.61
CA THR A 50 -12.07 -21.82 15.34
C THR A 50 -12.24 -22.96 16.35
N SER A 51 -11.16 -23.42 16.95
CA SER A 51 -11.23 -24.39 18.04
C SER A 51 -11.96 -23.88 19.30
N SER A 52 -12.25 -22.58 19.39
CA SER A 52 -12.83 -21.91 20.54
C SER A 52 -14.19 -21.26 20.29
N GLY A 53 -14.77 -21.45 19.08
CA GLY A 53 -16.04 -20.84 18.67
C GLY A 53 -15.93 -20.14 17.32
N MET A 54 -16.96 -19.37 16.96
CA MET A 54 -16.98 -18.59 15.74
C MET A 54 -16.26 -17.25 15.98
N LEU A 55 -15.20 -16.99 15.25
CA LEU A 55 -14.60 -15.66 15.18
C LEU A 55 -15.33 -14.86 14.12
N VAL A 56 -16.06 -13.84 14.54
CA VAL A 56 -16.79 -12.91 13.66
C VAL A 56 -16.00 -11.62 13.57
N SER A 57 -15.76 -11.12 12.36
CA SER A 57 -15.06 -9.86 12.14
C SER A 57 -15.79 -9.01 11.10
N TRP A 58 -15.58 -7.70 11.18
CA TRP A 58 -16.18 -6.72 10.26
C TRP A 58 -15.25 -5.54 10.03
N ARG A 59 -15.53 -4.72 9.01
CA ARG A 59 -14.74 -3.54 8.68
C ARG A 59 -15.11 -2.37 9.60
N PHE A 60 -14.10 -1.57 9.99
CA PHE A 60 -14.28 -0.18 10.36
C PHE A 60 -14.12 0.64 9.07
N LEU A 61 -15.15 1.35 8.67
CA LEU A 61 -15.17 2.09 7.40
C LEU A 61 -14.61 3.49 7.59
N ALA A 62 -14.04 4.08 6.54
CA ALA A 62 -13.46 5.42 6.58
C ALA A 62 -14.45 6.54 6.96
N ASN A 63 -15.75 6.30 6.77
CA ASN A 63 -16.82 7.21 7.13
C ASN A 63 -17.48 6.90 8.49
N ASP A 64 -17.01 5.88 9.22
CA ASP A 64 -17.46 5.65 10.58
C ASP A 64 -16.94 6.75 11.52
N SER A 65 -17.75 7.13 12.50
CA SER A 65 -17.28 7.98 13.59
C SER A 65 -16.28 7.25 14.49
N ASP A 66 -15.24 7.92 14.99
CA ASP A 66 -14.33 7.37 16.02
C ASP A 66 -15.08 6.92 17.28
N SER A 67 -16.28 7.42 17.50
CA SER A 67 -17.17 7.03 18.61
C SER A 67 -18.16 5.92 18.23
N ALA A 68 -18.05 5.32 17.04
CA ALA A 68 -18.94 4.26 16.60
C ALA A 68 -18.86 3.04 17.54
N VAL A 69 -20.02 2.47 17.82
CA VAL A 69 -20.21 1.27 18.64
C VAL A 69 -20.87 0.21 17.76
N PHE A 70 -20.44 -1.02 17.88
CA PHE A 70 -20.98 -2.13 17.10
C PHE A 70 -21.75 -3.10 17.98
N GLN A 71 -22.92 -3.55 17.52
CA GLN A 71 -23.70 -4.60 18.15
C GLN A 71 -23.76 -5.82 17.24
N LEU A 72 -23.21 -6.94 17.73
CA LEU A 72 -23.25 -8.22 17.00
C LEU A 72 -24.44 -9.04 17.48
N TYR A 73 -25.23 -9.50 16.53
CA TYR A 73 -26.37 -10.39 16.74
C TYR A 73 -26.08 -11.77 16.15
N ARG A 74 -26.41 -12.82 16.91
CA ARG A 74 -26.51 -14.20 16.44
C ARG A 74 -27.97 -14.63 16.44
N ASN A 75 -28.50 -15.05 15.30
CA ASN A 75 -29.91 -15.48 15.15
C ASN A 75 -30.89 -14.46 15.75
N ASN A 76 -30.67 -13.16 15.53
CA ASN A 76 -31.39 -12.01 16.09
C ASN A 76 -31.24 -11.81 17.61
N THR A 77 -30.40 -12.57 18.29
CA THR A 77 -30.09 -12.34 19.70
C THR A 77 -28.78 -11.54 19.82
N LEU A 78 -28.77 -10.43 20.54
CA LEU A 78 -27.59 -9.63 20.83
C LEU A 78 -26.61 -10.48 21.64
N VAL A 79 -25.38 -10.69 21.11
CA VAL A 79 -24.33 -11.47 21.76
C VAL A 79 -23.11 -10.64 22.18
N TYR A 80 -22.94 -9.45 21.56
CA TYR A 80 -21.82 -8.57 21.89
C TYR A 80 -22.15 -7.12 21.57
N THR A 81 -21.62 -6.21 22.38
CA THR A 81 -21.60 -4.77 22.12
C THR A 81 -20.17 -4.27 22.36
N SER A 82 -19.55 -3.64 21.36
CA SER A 82 -18.21 -3.07 21.48
C SER A 82 -18.25 -1.76 22.27
N SER A 83 -17.09 -1.36 22.78
CA SER A 83 -16.83 0.03 23.16
C SER A 83 -16.35 0.83 21.93
N ALA A 84 -16.41 2.14 21.97
CA ALA A 84 -15.81 3.00 20.96
C ALA A 84 -14.28 2.76 20.91
N GLY A 85 -13.71 2.66 19.71
CA GLY A 85 -12.29 2.41 19.51
C GLY A 85 -11.83 0.97 19.80
N GLU A 86 -12.75 0.06 20.11
CA GLU A 86 -12.45 -1.35 20.33
C GLU A 86 -12.33 -2.10 18.98
N SER A 87 -11.68 -3.26 19.01
CA SER A 87 -11.47 -4.07 17.80
C SER A 87 -12.80 -4.52 17.19
N THR A 88 -12.86 -4.54 15.86
CA THR A 88 -14.02 -4.96 15.06
C THR A 88 -14.07 -6.47 14.85
N CYS A 89 -13.90 -7.22 15.92
CA CYS A 89 -14.04 -8.67 15.94
C CYS A 89 -14.51 -9.17 17.29
N TYR A 90 -15.18 -10.32 17.28
CA TYR A 90 -15.66 -10.99 18.47
C TYR A 90 -15.57 -12.51 18.33
N LEU A 91 -15.08 -13.18 19.37
CA LEU A 91 -15.09 -14.64 19.45
C LEU A 91 -16.39 -15.10 20.15
N ASP A 92 -17.35 -15.53 19.35
CA ASP A 92 -18.59 -16.11 19.85
C ASP A 92 -18.37 -17.59 20.19
N LYS A 93 -18.15 -17.87 21.47
CA LYS A 93 -17.81 -19.22 21.98
C LYS A 93 -18.95 -20.24 21.78
N ASP A 94 -20.19 -19.79 21.72
CA ASP A 94 -21.39 -20.63 21.55
C ASP A 94 -21.85 -20.67 20.10
N GLY A 95 -21.20 -19.90 19.20
CA GLY A 95 -21.53 -19.77 17.80
C GLY A 95 -21.22 -21.03 16.99
N LYS A 96 -21.98 -21.25 15.94
CA LYS A 96 -21.85 -22.36 15.00
C LYS A 96 -21.83 -21.82 13.58
N SER A 97 -21.24 -22.54 12.65
CA SER A 97 -21.21 -22.19 11.22
C SER A 97 -22.59 -22.19 10.54
N THR A 98 -23.62 -22.67 11.23
CA THR A 98 -25.02 -22.63 10.77
C THR A 98 -25.78 -21.40 11.29
N ASP A 99 -25.18 -20.61 12.18
CA ASP A 99 -25.81 -19.43 12.75
C ASP A 99 -25.75 -18.27 11.76
N LYS A 100 -26.73 -17.37 11.88
CA LYS A 100 -26.76 -16.12 11.11
C LYS A 100 -26.20 -14.99 11.99
N TYR A 101 -25.29 -14.22 11.43
CA TYR A 101 -24.73 -13.06 12.11
C TYR A 101 -25.14 -11.77 11.42
N ARG A 102 -25.36 -10.72 12.22
CA ARG A 102 -25.62 -9.35 11.77
C ARG A 102 -24.88 -8.38 12.68
N VAL A 103 -24.34 -7.32 12.10
CA VAL A 103 -23.74 -6.20 12.85
C VAL A 103 -24.56 -4.94 12.62
N ASP A 104 -24.99 -4.32 13.70
CA ASP A 104 -25.57 -2.98 13.71
C ASP A 104 -24.50 -1.98 14.14
N THR A 105 -24.33 -0.89 13.41
CA THR A 105 -23.46 0.24 13.77
C THR A 105 -24.29 1.30 14.47
N LEU A 106 -23.83 1.75 15.62
CA LEU A 106 -24.49 2.78 16.41
C LEU A 106 -23.63 4.04 16.52
N GLU A 107 -24.27 5.19 16.32
CA GLU A 107 -23.70 6.50 16.59
C GLU A 107 -24.65 7.29 17.51
N GLY A 108 -24.10 7.86 18.58
CA GLY A 108 -24.93 8.55 19.58
C GLY A 108 -26.04 7.67 20.15
N GLY A 109 -25.85 6.34 20.21
CA GLY A 109 -26.82 5.36 20.71
C GLY A 109 -27.94 5.01 19.74
N LYS A 110 -27.89 5.46 18.49
CA LYS A 110 -28.85 5.13 17.43
C LYS A 110 -28.22 4.26 16.37
N VAL A 111 -28.94 3.26 15.90
CA VAL A 111 -28.49 2.45 14.74
C VAL A 111 -28.49 3.31 13.49
N VAL A 112 -27.30 3.44 12.88
CA VAL A 112 -27.09 4.18 11.60
C VAL A 112 -26.95 3.24 10.42
N SER A 113 -26.50 2.00 10.62
CA SER A 113 -26.44 0.98 9.58
C SER A 113 -26.57 -0.42 10.17
N SER A 114 -27.00 -1.38 9.35
CA SER A 114 -27.07 -2.80 9.69
C SER A 114 -26.58 -3.60 8.47
N ALA A 115 -25.77 -4.64 8.72
CA ALA A 115 -25.31 -5.53 7.67
C ALA A 115 -25.37 -6.99 8.14
N ASP A 116 -25.74 -7.89 7.24
CA ASP A 116 -25.76 -9.32 7.48
C ASP A 116 -24.42 -9.96 7.06
N CYS A 117 -24.03 -11.02 7.75
CA CYS A 117 -22.86 -11.81 7.40
C CYS A 117 -23.16 -12.73 6.21
N THR A 118 -22.49 -12.50 5.10
CA THR A 118 -22.59 -13.31 3.89
C THR A 118 -21.47 -14.36 3.78
N MET A 119 -20.36 -14.18 4.50
CA MET A 119 -19.20 -15.05 4.47
C MET A 119 -19.07 -15.87 5.75
N ILE A 120 -19.55 -17.12 5.72
CA ILE A 120 -19.45 -18.04 6.85
C ILE A 120 -18.68 -19.30 6.43
N SER A 121 -17.63 -19.64 7.18
CA SER A 121 -16.85 -20.87 6.97
C SER A 121 -16.92 -21.78 8.20
N ASN A 122 -17.04 -23.08 7.95
CA ASN A 122 -16.90 -24.11 8.98
C ASN A 122 -15.44 -24.46 9.28
N GLN A 123 -14.50 -23.78 8.64
CA GLN A 123 -13.04 -23.88 8.84
C GLN A 123 -12.53 -22.52 9.36
N ASN A 124 -11.28 -22.47 9.79
CA ASN A 124 -10.62 -21.24 10.23
C ASN A 124 -10.05 -20.40 9.06
N TYR A 125 -10.50 -20.66 7.83
CA TYR A 125 -10.13 -19.95 6.61
C TYR A 125 -11.26 -20.05 5.58
N PHE A 126 -11.19 -19.18 4.56
CA PHE A 126 -11.97 -19.29 3.33
C PHE A 126 -11.09 -19.88 2.24
N GLN A 127 -11.63 -20.83 1.49
CA GLN A 127 -10.93 -21.44 0.35
C GLN A 127 -11.61 -21.03 -0.94
N LEU A 128 -10.83 -20.45 -1.86
CA LEU A 128 -11.25 -20.17 -3.22
C LEU A 128 -10.70 -21.25 -4.16
N ASN A 129 -11.57 -21.81 -4.99
CA ASN A 129 -11.17 -22.68 -6.08
C ASN A 129 -10.89 -21.82 -7.31
N LEU A 130 -9.64 -21.82 -7.74
CA LEU A 130 -9.19 -21.02 -8.87
C LEU A 130 -9.14 -21.87 -10.14
N ASP A 131 -9.24 -21.20 -11.30
CA ASP A 131 -9.18 -21.82 -12.63
C ASP A 131 -7.87 -21.42 -13.34
N PRO A 132 -6.76 -22.20 -13.20
CA PRO A 132 -5.47 -21.84 -13.75
C PRO A 132 -5.51 -21.72 -15.29
N PRO A 133 -4.77 -20.75 -15.87
CA PRO A 133 -4.62 -20.66 -17.33
C PRO A 133 -3.97 -21.92 -17.89
N THR A 134 -4.32 -22.26 -19.15
CA THR A 134 -3.79 -23.41 -19.88
C THR A 134 -3.26 -22.98 -21.26
N GLY A 135 -2.52 -23.87 -21.94
CA GLY A 135 -2.19 -23.68 -23.36
C GLY A 135 -0.86 -23.00 -23.66
N SER A 136 -0.08 -22.56 -22.65
CA SER A 136 1.20 -21.86 -22.88
C SER A 136 2.43 -22.76 -22.81
N GLY A 137 2.26 -24.07 -22.71
CA GLY A 137 3.38 -25.02 -22.54
C GLY A 137 4.07 -24.94 -21.19
N CYS A 138 3.41 -24.33 -20.21
CA CYS A 138 3.84 -24.22 -18.81
C CYS A 138 2.62 -24.35 -17.89
N THR A 139 2.86 -24.58 -16.60
CA THR A 139 1.85 -24.52 -15.54
C THR A 139 1.81 -23.12 -14.94
N TYR A 140 0.75 -22.80 -14.20
CA TYR A 140 0.55 -21.51 -13.57
C TYR A 140 0.29 -21.66 -12.08
N SER A 141 0.81 -20.71 -11.31
CA SER A 141 0.54 -20.56 -9.89
C SER A 141 -0.07 -19.17 -9.61
N PRO A 142 -0.99 -19.06 -8.63
CA PRO A 142 -1.38 -17.75 -8.11
C PRO A 142 -0.16 -17.00 -7.61
N ASN A 143 -0.12 -15.69 -7.86
CA ASN A 143 0.97 -14.80 -7.47
C ASN A 143 0.40 -13.57 -6.74
N ASP A 144 0.90 -12.37 -7.02
CA ASP A 144 0.44 -11.16 -6.36
C ASP A 144 -1.07 -10.95 -6.55
N CYS A 145 -1.72 -10.50 -5.48
CA CYS A 145 -3.13 -10.16 -5.48
C CYS A 145 -3.32 -8.71 -4.99
N SER A 146 -4.38 -8.08 -5.48
CA SER A 146 -4.96 -6.86 -4.93
C SER A 146 -6.45 -7.05 -4.76
N VAL A 147 -7.10 -6.17 -4.02
CA VAL A 147 -8.56 -6.22 -3.81
C VAL A 147 -9.18 -4.88 -4.13
N GLY A 148 -10.45 -4.89 -4.55
CA GLY A 148 -11.27 -3.73 -4.80
C GLY A 148 -12.71 -4.19 -5.07
N ASP A 149 -13.68 -3.34 -4.81
CA ASP A 149 -15.08 -3.58 -5.17
C ASP A 149 -15.26 -3.31 -6.67
N ALA A 150 -15.08 -4.35 -7.47
CA ALA A 150 -15.07 -4.25 -8.93
C ALA A 150 -16.46 -4.05 -9.55
N ASP A 151 -17.51 -4.54 -8.92
CA ASP A 151 -18.87 -4.48 -9.48
C ASP A 151 -19.84 -3.56 -8.69
N GLY A 152 -19.39 -3.00 -7.58
CA GLY A 152 -20.12 -2.01 -6.78
C GLY A 152 -21.15 -2.64 -5.85
N ASP A 153 -20.96 -3.89 -5.47
CA ASP A 153 -21.86 -4.60 -4.55
C ASP A 153 -21.48 -4.40 -3.06
N GLY A 154 -20.38 -3.70 -2.78
CA GLY A 154 -19.86 -3.40 -1.45
C GLY A 154 -18.91 -4.48 -0.92
N MET A 155 -18.72 -5.58 -1.63
CA MET A 155 -17.73 -6.62 -1.30
C MET A 155 -16.49 -6.48 -2.16
N TYR A 156 -15.36 -6.99 -1.69
CA TYR A 156 -14.15 -7.02 -2.50
C TYR A 156 -14.14 -8.18 -3.48
N GLU A 157 -13.73 -7.90 -4.70
CA GLU A 157 -13.17 -8.88 -5.62
C GLU A 157 -11.66 -8.99 -5.45
N ILE A 158 -11.12 -10.14 -5.83
CA ILE A 158 -9.68 -10.42 -5.83
C ILE A 158 -9.16 -10.33 -7.25
N PHE A 159 -8.30 -9.34 -7.50
CA PHE A 159 -7.52 -9.22 -8.72
C PHE A 159 -6.22 -9.99 -8.54
N MET A 160 -6.01 -11.02 -9.32
CA MET A 160 -4.90 -11.96 -9.10
C MET A 160 -4.07 -12.18 -10.36
N LYS A 161 -2.78 -12.01 -10.21
CA LYS A 161 -1.78 -12.29 -11.25
C LYS A 161 -1.40 -13.77 -11.23
N TRP A 162 -1.36 -14.39 -12.39
CA TRP A 162 -0.86 -15.74 -12.61
C TRP A 162 0.59 -15.73 -13.05
N ASP A 163 1.46 -16.45 -12.34
CA ASP A 163 2.87 -16.62 -12.68
C ASP A 163 3.10 -17.96 -13.39
N PRO A 164 3.65 -17.95 -14.63
CA PRO A 164 3.99 -19.18 -15.33
C PRO A 164 5.22 -19.85 -14.70
N SER A 165 5.24 -21.19 -14.64
CA SER A 165 6.34 -21.97 -14.04
C SER A 165 7.70 -21.76 -14.69
N ASN A 166 7.76 -21.10 -15.86
CA ASN A 166 8.98 -20.72 -16.57
C ASN A 166 9.27 -19.22 -16.49
N SER A 167 8.68 -18.49 -15.54
CA SER A 167 8.99 -17.09 -15.26
C SER A 167 10.49 -16.88 -15.01
N LYS A 168 11.00 -15.68 -15.28
CA LYS A 168 12.42 -15.36 -15.18
C LYS A 168 12.62 -14.02 -14.49
N ASP A 169 13.58 -13.98 -13.57
CA ASP A 169 14.10 -12.70 -13.10
C ASP A 169 14.66 -11.88 -14.28
N ASN A 170 14.70 -10.56 -14.10
CA ASN A 170 15.21 -9.64 -15.14
C ASN A 170 16.66 -9.92 -15.53
N SER A 171 17.47 -10.48 -14.63
CA SER A 171 18.86 -10.88 -14.90
C SER A 171 18.99 -12.18 -15.69
N GLN A 172 17.94 -13.00 -15.78
CA GLN A 172 17.97 -14.34 -16.36
C GLN A 172 17.47 -14.37 -17.80
N LYS A 173 18.11 -15.15 -18.67
CA LYS A 173 17.67 -15.40 -20.04
C LYS A 173 16.53 -16.42 -20.08
N GLY A 174 15.70 -16.36 -21.12
CA GLY A 174 14.66 -17.34 -21.43
C GLY A 174 13.34 -16.69 -21.82
N LYS A 175 12.62 -17.31 -22.75
CA LYS A 175 11.23 -16.98 -23.05
C LYS A 175 10.35 -17.48 -21.92
N THR A 176 9.34 -16.70 -21.56
CA THR A 176 8.36 -17.04 -20.54
C THR A 176 7.00 -17.33 -21.15
N GLY A 177 6.12 -18.00 -20.43
CA GLY A 177 4.70 -18.00 -20.69
C GLY A 177 4.10 -16.59 -20.55
N ASN A 178 2.87 -16.42 -21.00
CA ASN A 178 2.14 -15.16 -20.82
C ASN A 178 1.83 -14.93 -19.33
N VAL A 179 1.71 -13.69 -18.93
CA VAL A 179 1.15 -13.30 -17.65
C VAL A 179 -0.35 -13.12 -17.85
N PHE A 180 -1.15 -13.65 -16.92
CA PHE A 180 -2.59 -13.42 -16.89
C PHE A 180 -2.94 -12.65 -15.62
N ILE A 181 -4.02 -11.86 -15.69
CA ILE A 181 -4.64 -11.25 -14.52
C ILE A 181 -6.12 -11.64 -14.57
N ASP A 182 -6.59 -12.21 -13.47
CA ASP A 182 -7.99 -12.60 -13.29
C ASP A 182 -8.64 -11.73 -12.21
N CYS A 183 -9.95 -11.58 -12.30
CA CYS A 183 -10.76 -11.05 -11.22
C CYS A 183 -11.74 -12.13 -10.75
N TYR A 184 -11.75 -12.35 -9.42
CA TYR A 184 -12.61 -13.36 -8.78
C TYR A 184 -13.45 -12.72 -7.70
N ARG A 185 -14.72 -13.12 -7.63
CA ARG A 185 -15.53 -12.94 -6.44
C ARG A 185 -15.05 -13.85 -5.30
N LEU A 186 -15.43 -13.51 -4.08
CA LEU A 186 -15.04 -14.29 -2.88
C LEU A 186 -15.69 -15.69 -2.82
N ASP A 187 -16.68 -15.97 -3.68
CA ASP A 187 -17.23 -17.32 -3.87
C ASP A 187 -16.44 -18.19 -4.87
N GLY A 188 -15.37 -17.62 -5.47
CA GLY A 188 -14.55 -18.27 -6.49
C GLY A 188 -15.03 -18.10 -7.92
N THR A 189 -16.10 -17.36 -8.15
CA THR A 189 -16.57 -17.03 -9.50
C THR A 189 -15.60 -16.10 -10.20
N ARG A 190 -15.00 -16.54 -11.32
CA ARG A 190 -14.16 -15.68 -12.14
C ARG A 190 -15.02 -14.76 -12.99
N LEU A 191 -14.85 -13.44 -12.81
CA LEU A 191 -15.55 -12.41 -13.60
C LEU A 191 -14.95 -12.28 -14.99
N TRP A 192 -13.63 -12.21 -15.08
CA TRP A 192 -12.88 -12.05 -16.32
C TRP A 192 -11.43 -12.52 -16.20
N ARG A 193 -10.76 -12.61 -17.35
CA ARG A 193 -9.33 -12.88 -17.49
C ARG A 193 -8.74 -11.98 -18.56
N ILE A 194 -7.63 -11.31 -18.25
CA ILE A 194 -6.79 -10.56 -19.18
C ILE A 194 -5.55 -11.39 -19.50
N ASP A 195 -5.24 -11.55 -20.79
CA ASP A 195 -3.97 -12.13 -21.26
C ASP A 195 -3.02 -10.99 -21.67
N LEU A 196 -1.95 -10.75 -20.91
CA LEU A 196 -0.99 -9.69 -21.23
C LEU A 196 -0.15 -9.98 -22.47
N GLY A 197 -0.21 -11.20 -23.00
CA GLY A 197 0.42 -11.59 -24.24
C GLY A 197 1.93 -11.82 -24.15
N LYS A 198 2.50 -12.24 -25.28
CA LYS A 198 3.92 -12.64 -25.39
C LYS A 198 4.91 -11.48 -25.26
N ASN A 199 4.47 -10.24 -25.44
CA ASN A 199 5.30 -9.04 -25.38
C ASN A 199 5.37 -8.41 -23.97
N ILE A 200 4.72 -9.03 -22.98
CA ILE A 200 4.94 -8.82 -21.57
C ILE A 200 5.65 -10.04 -21.00
N ARG A 201 6.88 -9.87 -20.54
CA ARG A 201 7.68 -10.95 -19.96
C ARG A 201 7.21 -11.26 -18.53
N ALA A 202 7.18 -12.53 -18.13
CA ALA A 202 6.84 -12.93 -16.77
C ALA A 202 8.05 -12.93 -15.85
N GLY A 203 7.85 -12.44 -14.63
CA GLY A 203 8.83 -12.38 -13.54
C GLY A 203 8.48 -11.28 -12.54
N ALA A 204 9.16 -11.26 -11.42
CA ALA A 204 8.78 -10.44 -10.25
C ALA A 204 8.68 -8.93 -10.53
N HIS A 205 9.44 -8.39 -11.48
CA HIS A 205 9.55 -6.94 -11.69
C HIS A 205 8.87 -6.41 -12.96
N TYR A 206 8.27 -7.29 -13.78
CA TYR A 206 7.77 -6.89 -15.11
C TYR A 206 6.34 -6.34 -15.09
N THR A 207 5.50 -6.83 -14.20
CA THR A 207 4.07 -6.51 -14.19
C THR A 207 3.63 -6.08 -12.80
N GLN A 208 3.62 -4.79 -12.57
CA GLN A 208 2.94 -4.18 -11.45
C GLN A 208 1.53 -3.81 -11.92
N PHE A 209 0.52 -4.06 -11.09
CA PHE A 209 -0.86 -3.65 -11.34
C PHE A 209 -1.45 -3.02 -10.08
N PHE A 210 -2.35 -2.06 -10.28
CA PHE A 210 -2.92 -1.27 -9.21
C PHE A 210 -4.44 -1.27 -9.32
N VAL A 211 -5.11 -1.36 -8.17
CA VAL A 211 -6.57 -1.44 -8.07
C VAL A 211 -7.04 -0.38 -7.10
N ALA A 212 -7.96 0.48 -7.52
CA ALA A 212 -8.69 1.44 -6.71
C ALA A 212 -9.87 1.99 -7.52
N ASP A 213 -10.81 2.64 -6.86
CA ASP A 213 -11.85 3.45 -7.49
C ASP A 213 -11.23 4.77 -7.99
N PHE A 214 -10.54 4.70 -9.15
CA PHE A 214 -9.76 5.82 -9.67
C PHE A 214 -10.63 6.95 -10.24
N ASP A 215 -11.84 6.68 -10.72
CA ASP A 215 -12.74 7.68 -11.26
C ASP A 215 -13.82 8.14 -10.27
N CYS A 216 -13.82 7.56 -9.07
CA CYS A 216 -14.72 7.84 -7.96
C CYS A 216 -16.20 7.57 -8.31
N ASP A 217 -16.47 6.52 -9.07
CA ASP A 217 -17.83 6.08 -9.39
C ASP A 217 -18.38 5.02 -8.40
N GLY A 218 -17.57 4.62 -7.42
CA GLY A 218 -17.88 3.64 -6.39
C GLY A 218 -17.45 2.22 -6.75
N LYS A 219 -16.76 2.02 -7.87
CA LYS A 219 -16.24 0.74 -8.35
C LYS A 219 -14.75 0.83 -8.61
N ALA A 220 -14.03 -0.23 -8.27
CA ALA A 220 -12.61 -0.26 -8.53
C ALA A 220 -12.29 -0.53 -10.00
N GLU A 221 -11.33 0.21 -10.55
CA GLU A 221 -10.63 -0.07 -11.79
C GLU A 221 -9.31 -0.78 -11.51
N MET A 222 -8.71 -1.31 -12.57
CA MET A 222 -7.36 -1.83 -12.55
C MET A 222 -6.49 -1.15 -13.60
N THR A 223 -5.23 -0.88 -13.26
CA THR A 223 -4.23 -0.37 -14.21
C THR A 223 -3.02 -1.27 -14.26
N CYS A 224 -2.44 -1.48 -15.43
CA CYS A 224 -1.14 -2.13 -15.58
C CYS A 224 -0.45 -1.80 -16.91
N LYS A 225 0.84 -2.17 -17.00
CA LYS A 225 1.58 -2.12 -18.24
C LYS A 225 1.08 -3.17 -19.22
N THR A 226 0.83 -2.77 -20.48
CA THR A 226 0.42 -3.62 -21.58
C THR A 226 1.35 -3.45 -22.81
N ALA A 227 1.14 -4.27 -23.82
CA ALA A 227 1.91 -4.24 -25.06
C ALA A 227 1.07 -4.75 -26.24
N ASP A 228 1.62 -4.70 -27.45
CA ASP A 228 1.02 -5.33 -28.62
C ASP A 228 0.67 -6.80 -28.36
N GLY A 229 -0.59 -7.15 -28.61
CA GLY A 229 -1.12 -8.50 -28.44
C GLY A 229 -1.64 -8.80 -27.04
N THR A 230 -1.75 -7.81 -26.14
CA THR A 230 -2.54 -7.95 -24.91
C THR A 230 -4.02 -8.10 -25.28
N VAL A 231 -4.73 -9.04 -24.64
CA VAL A 231 -6.15 -9.28 -24.83
C VAL A 231 -6.88 -8.94 -23.55
N ASP A 232 -7.83 -8.02 -23.60
CA ASP A 232 -8.61 -7.57 -22.45
C ASP A 232 -9.66 -8.60 -21.99
N GLY A 233 -10.38 -8.32 -20.90
CA GLY A 233 -11.39 -9.20 -20.34
C GLY A 233 -12.61 -9.46 -21.24
N LYS A 234 -12.78 -8.69 -22.32
CA LYS A 234 -13.83 -8.85 -23.33
C LYS A 234 -13.33 -9.51 -24.61
N GLY A 235 -12.03 -9.84 -24.68
CA GLY A 235 -11.42 -10.42 -25.87
C GLY A 235 -10.94 -9.39 -26.89
N THR A 236 -10.89 -8.10 -26.56
CA THR A 236 -10.39 -7.04 -27.43
C THR A 236 -8.87 -7.02 -27.38
N VAL A 237 -8.23 -6.98 -28.55
CA VAL A 237 -6.76 -6.91 -28.66
C VAL A 237 -6.29 -5.47 -28.57
N ILE A 238 -5.32 -5.23 -27.69
CA ILE A 238 -4.57 -3.97 -27.64
C ILE A 238 -3.40 -4.05 -28.59
N GLY A 239 -3.28 -3.09 -29.49
CA GLY A 239 -2.23 -3.02 -30.49
C GLY A 239 -2.29 -4.14 -31.53
N ASP A 240 -1.14 -4.69 -31.94
CA ASP A 240 -1.00 -5.67 -33.02
C ASP A 240 -0.66 -7.08 -32.46
N ALA A 241 -1.63 -8.00 -32.48
CA ALA A 241 -1.46 -9.37 -31.99
C ALA A 241 -0.44 -10.19 -32.82
N SER A 242 -0.12 -9.79 -34.03
CA SER A 242 0.83 -10.50 -34.90
C SER A 242 2.29 -10.32 -34.45
N LYS A 243 2.59 -9.28 -33.70
CA LYS A 243 3.95 -8.89 -33.32
C LYS A 243 4.53 -9.77 -32.21
N ASP A 244 5.82 -10.06 -32.34
CA ASP A 244 6.64 -10.70 -31.31
C ASP A 244 7.98 -9.96 -31.23
N TYR A 245 8.18 -9.21 -30.17
CA TYR A 245 9.37 -8.39 -29.95
C TYR A 245 10.41 -9.09 -29.06
N ARG A 246 10.16 -10.34 -28.66
CA ARG A 246 11.13 -11.12 -27.88
C ARG A 246 12.37 -11.42 -28.70
N ASN A 247 13.52 -11.05 -28.19
CA ASN A 247 14.80 -11.44 -28.79
C ASN A 247 15.13 -12.92 -28.52
N SER A 248 16.27 -13.40 -29.04
CA SER A 248 16.72 -14.81 -28.86
C SER A 248 16.91 -15.22 -27.39
N ASN A 249 17.18 -14.26 -26.50
CA ASN A 249 17.32 -14.44 -25.06
C ASN A 249 16.00 -14.30 -24.30
N GLY A 250 14.89 -14.03 -24.98
CA GLY A 250 13.56 -13.89 -24.37
C GLY A 250 13.25 -12.51 -23.78
N TYR A 251 14.16 -11.52 -23.92
CA TYR A 251 13.88 -10.14 -23.50
C TYR A 251 13.08 -9.39 -24.55
N VAL A 252 12.23 -8.44 -24.08
CA VAL A 252 11.45 -7.54 -24.93
C VAL A 252 12.09 -6.15 -24.86
N LEU A 253 13.03 -5.86 -25.77
CA LEU A 253 13.83 -4.62 -25.77
C LEU A 253 13.44 -3.64 -26.88
N SER A 254 12.37 -3.93 -27.61
CA SER A 254 11.82 -3.11 -28.69
C SER A 254 10.31 -3.23 -28.73
N GLY A 255 9.67 -2.49 -29.61
CA GLY A 255 8.21 -2.43 -29.73
C GLY A 255 7.59 -1.37 -28.81
N PRO A 256 6.30 -1.06 -29.02
CA PRO A 256 5.57 -0.12 -28.22
C PRO A 256 5.34 -0.67 -26.79
N GLU A 257 5.24 0.24 -25.87
CA GLU A 257 4.88 -0.03 -24.46
C GLU A 257 3.68 0.83 -24.14
N TYR A 258 2.67 0.22 -23.55
CA TYR A 258 1.44 0.92 -23.17
C TYR A 258 1.20 0.85 -21.67
N TYR A 259 0.38 1.76 -21.17
CA TYR A 259 -0.23 1.72 -19.86
C TYR A 259 -1.74 1.79 -20.03
N THR A 260 -2.46 0.83 -19.48
CA THR A 260 -3.90 0.65 -19.74
C THR A 260 -4.69 0.71 -18.44
N LEU A 261 -5.79 1.45 -18.48
CA LEU A 261 -6.86 1.43 -17.48
C LEU A 261 -7.93 0.43 -17.93
N PHE A 262 -8.32 -0.46 -17.02
CA PHE A 262 -9.33 -1.48 -17.24
C PHE A 262 -10.51 -1.29 -16.31
N ASP A 263 -11.72 -1.49 -16.81
CA ASP A 263 -12.95 -1.60 -16.05
C ASP A 263 -12.88 -2.79 -15.10
N GLY A 264 -13.09 -2.57 -13.81
CA GLY A 264 -12.95 -3.62 -12.80
C GLY A 264 -13.97 -4.73 -12.92
N SER A 265 -15.20 -4.40 -13.33
CA SER A 265 -16.30 -5.38 -13.41
C SER A 265 -16.19 -6.32 -14.61
N THR A 266 -15.54 -5.87 -15.69
CA THR A 266 -15.52 -6.58 -16.97
C THR A 266 -14.14 -6.88 -17.51
N GLY A 267 -13.09 -6.24 -16.99
CA GLY A 267 -11.74 -6.31 -17.53
C GLY A 267 -11.58 -5.65 -18.91
N ALA A 268 -12.56 -4.88 -19.39
CA ALA A 268 -12.47 -4.17 -20.66
C ALA A 268 -11.46 -3.01 -20.57
N ALA A 269 -10.66 -2.81 -21.61
CA ALA A 269 -9.77 -1.66 -21.71
C ALA A 269 -10.59 -0.36 -21.90
N LEU A 270 -10.51 0.56 -20.93
CA LEU A 270 -11.18 1.86 -20.96
C LEU A 270 -10.31 2.91 -21.65
N ASP A 271 -9.01 2.89 -21.36
CA ASP A 271 -8.04 3.80 -21.94
C ASP A 271 -6.67 3.14 -22.04
N THR A 272 -5.96 3.43 -23.13
CA THR A 272 -4.61 2.92 -23.37
C THR A 272 -3.74 4.07 -23.87
N ILE A 273 -2.70 4.40 -23.11
CA ILE A 273 -1.72 5.43 -23.44
C ILE A 273 -0.33 4.82 -23.62
N ASN A 274 0.61 5.58 -24.18
CA ASN A 274 2.01 5.15 -24.16
C ASN A 274 2.55 5.15 -22.74
N TYR A 275 3.33 4.12 -22.40
CA TYR A 275 4.01 4.05 -21.09
C TYR A 275 5.07 5.16 -20.98
N GLU A 276 5.04 5.95 -19.93
CA GLU A 276 6.00 7.04 -19.68
C GLU A 276 6.85 6.82 -18.41
N PRO A 277 8.17 7.06 -18.50
CA PRO A 277 8.91 7.22 -19.74
C PRO A 277 9.03 5.90 -20.48
N GLY A 278 8.99 5.95 -21.83
CA GLY A 278 9.28 4.79 -22.65
C GLY A 278 10.70 4.27 -22.41
N ARG A 279 10.96 3.03 -22.82
CA ARG A 279 12.25 2.35 -22.65
C ARG A 279 13.42 3.16 -23.19
N GLY A 280 13.27 3.78 -24.34
CA GLY A 280 14.32 4.54 -24.99
C GLY A 280 15.58 3.68 -25.24
N THR A 281 16.76 4.25 -25.00
CA THR A 281 18.03 3.52 -25.10
C THR A 281 18.27 2.69 -23.87
N VAL A 282 18.21 1.36 -23.98
CA VAL A 282 18.32 0.38 -22.87
C VAL A 282 19.56 0.62 -22.02
N SER A 283 20.73 0.88 -22.64
CA SER A 283 21.98 1.08 -21.89
C SER A 283 22.00 2.31 -20.97
N LYS A 284 21.08 3.25 -21.15
CA LYS A 284 20.95 4.41 -20.27
C LYS A 284 20.29 4.07 -18.92
N TRP A 285 19.83 2.83 -18.74
CA TRP A 285 19.24 2.35 -17.47
C TRP A 285 20.23 1.54 -16.61
N GLY A 286 21.50 1.45 -17.04
CA GLY A 286 22.55 0.80 -16.26
C GLY A 286 23.08 -0.52 -16.82
N ASP A 287 22.37 -1.13 -17.79
CA ASP A 287 22.85 -2.28 -18.55
C ASP A 287 22.29 -2.29 -19.97
N SER A 288 22.81 -3.17 -20.84
CA SER A 288 22.42 -3.23 -22.26
C SER A 288 21.53 -4.42 -22.60
N TYR A 289 21.19 -5.27 -21.63
CA TYR A 289 20.46 -6.52 -21.88
C TYR A 289 19.03 -6.56 -21.29
N GLY A 290 18.63 -5.53 -20.55
CA GLY A 290 17.24 -5.34 -20.12
C GLY A 290 16.97 -5.66 -18.65
N ASN A 291 18.00 -5.91 -17.83
CA ASN A 291 17.78 -6.13 -16.40
C ASN A 291 17.27 -4.87 -15.68
N ARG A 292 17.91 -3.70 -15.94
CA ARG A 292 17.59 -2.47 -15.20
C ARG A 292 16.40 -1.71 -15.79
N VAL A 293 16.23 -1.71 -17.12
CA VAL A 293 15.16 -0.96 -17.79
C VAL A 293 13.76 -1.50 -17.52
N ASP A 294 13.62 -2.79 -17.29
CA ASP A 294 12.33 -3.44 -17.09
C ASP A 294 12.04 -3.76 -15.61
N ARG A 295 12.57 -2.94 -14.70
CA ARG A 295 12.25 -2.98 -13.28
C ARG A 295 11.22 -1.90 -12.99
N PHE A 296 9.98 -2.34 -12.77
CA PHE A 296 8.83 -1.48 -12.53
C PHE A 296 8.45 -1.48 -11.06
N TRP A 297 7.91 -0.37 -10.60
CA TRP A 297 7.37 -0.16 -9.27
C TRP A 297 6.18 0.81 -9.35
N GLY A 298 5.48 1.03 -8.27
CA GLY A 298 4.42 2.03 -8.21
C GLY A 298 3.56 1.89 -6.98
N THR A 299 2.58 2.77 -6.87
CA THR A 299 1.62 2.83 -5.76
C THR A 299 0.36 3.55 -6.17
N VAL A 300 -0.68 3.41 -5.35
CA VAL A 300 -1.84 4.30 -5.35
C VAL A 300 -1.60 5.34 -4.26
N ALA A 301 -1.86 6.62 -4.56
CA ALA A 301 -1.68 7.72 -3.62
C ALA A 301 -2.75 8.80 -3.79
N TYR A 302 -3.16 9.42 -2.70
CA TYR A 302 -4.12 10.54 -2.69
C TYR A 302 -3.37 11.86 -2.83
N LEU A 303 -2.86 12.12 -4.05
CA LEU A 303 -2.00 13.27 -4.36
C LEU A 303 -2.71 14.63 -4.34
N ASP A 304 -4.03 14.65 -4.26
CA ASP A 304 -4.82 15.87 -4.04
C ASP A 304 -5.53 15.88 -2.68
N GLY A 305 -5.26 14.87 -1.85
CA GLY A 305 -5.88 14.68 -0.55
C GLY A 305 -7.33 14.17 -0.61
N SER A 306 -7.85 13.86 -1.79
CA SER A 306 -9.27 13.50 -1.98
C SER A 306 -9.46 12.26 -2.84
N LYS A 307 -8.80 12.18 -3.99
CA LYS A 307 -8.98 11.12 -4.99
C LYS A 307 -7.74 10.27 -5.18
N PRO A 308 -7.88 8.96 -5.42
CA PRO A 308 -6.74 8.12 -5.71
C PRO A 308 -6.14 8.47 -7.08
N SER A 309 -4.83 8.65 -7.10
CA SER A 309 -4.01 8.72 -8.31
C SER A 309 -3.18 7.46 -8.41
N VAL A 310 -2.87 6.99 -9.62
CA VAL A 310 -1.90 5.91 -9.80
C VAL A 310 -0.53 6.49 -10.14
N VAL A 311 0.50 6.01 -9.44
CA VAL A 311 1.90 6.36 -9.70
C VAL A 311 2.62 5.14 -10.22
N THR A 312 3.22 5.25 -11.41
CA THR A 312 4.01 4.17 -12.03
C THR A 312 5.46 4.58 -12.10
N GLY A 313 6.36 3.67 -11.79
CA GLY A 313 7.80 3.91 -11.81
C GLY A 313 8.54 2.91 -12.69
N ARG A 314 9.69 3.36 -13.23
CA ARG A 314 10.64 2.54 -13.97
C ARG A 314 12.05 2.82 -13.50
N GLY A 315 12.82 1.77 -13.21
CA GLY A 315 14.18 1.86 -12.72
C GLY A 315 14.25 2.29 -11.25
N TYR A 316 15.29 1.85 -10.57
CA TYR A 316 15.56 2.22 -9.17
C TYR A 316 17.02 1.96 -8.75
N TYR A 317 17.82 1.24 -9.56
CA TYR A 317 19.24 1.00 -9.28
C TYR A 317 20.16 2.09 -9.84
N THR A 318 19.66 2.88 -10.80
CA THR A 318 20.35 3.98 -11.45
C THR A 318 19.35 5.08 -11.73
N ARG A 319 19.06 5.38 -13.02
CA ARG A 319 17.95 6.26 -13.38
C ARG A 319 16.66 5.74 -12.70
N MET A 320 16.01 6.60 -11.98
CA MET A 320 14.72 6.35 -11.33
C MET A 320 13.69 7.32 -11.88
N THR A 321 12.51 6.80 -12.19
CA THR A 321 11.41 7.60 -12.72
C THR A 321 10.10 7.25 -12.03
N ALA A 322 9.21 8.24 -11.95
CA ALA A 322 7.83 8.07 -11.54
C ALA A 322 6.92 8.95 -12.41
N THR A 323 5.77 8.45 -12.78
CA THR A 323 4.74 9.25 -13.47
C THR A 323 3.41 9.02 -12.77
N ALA A 324 2.78 10.11 -12.36
CA ALA A 324 1.46 10.08 -11.72
C ALA A 324 0.36 10.37 -12.74
N TYR A 325 -0.72 9.62 -12.63
CA TYR A 325 -1.92 9.79 -13.44
C TYR A 325 -3.16 9.88 -12.55
N ASP A 326 -4.04 10.80 -12.88
CA ASP A 326 -5.42 10.82 -12.42
C ASP A 326 -6.32 10.15 -13.44
N VAL A 327 -7.45 9.61 -13.02
CA VAL A 327 -8.49 9.15 -13.95
C VAL A 327 -9.59 10.21 -14.02
N VAL A 328 -9.81 10.74 -15.23
CA VAL A 328 -10.83 11.76 -15.51
C VAL A 328 -11.68 11.29 -16.68
N ASN A 329 -12.97 11.12 -16.49
CA ASN A 329 -13.88 10.60 -17.51
C ASN A 329 -13.38 9.30 -18.15
N LYS A 330 -12.90 8.35 -17.32
CA LYS A 330 -12.34 7.05 -17.72
C LYS A 330 -11.12 7.16 -18.64
N LYS A 331 -10.32 8.23 -18.46
CA LYS A 331 -9.06 8.47 -19.19
C LYS A 331 -7.92 8.72 -18.22
N LEU A 332 -6.74 8.17 -18.52
CA LEU A 332 -5.51 8.43 -17.80
C LEU A 332 -4.97 9.81 -18.17
N VAL A 333 -4.99 10.73 -17.23
CA VAL A 333 -4.52 12.11 -17.38
C VAL A 333 -3.27 12.29 -16.55
N LYS A 334 -2.14 12.57 -17.21
CA LYS A 334 -0.87 12.77 -16.51
C LYS A 334 -0.93 14.00 -15.59
N ARG A 335 -0.62 13.80 -14.30
CA ARG A 335 -0.51 14.85 -13.30
C ARG A 335 0.90 15.46 -13.30
N TRP A 336 1.92 14.61 -13.13
CA TRP A 336 3.33 15.01 -13.15
C TRP A 336 4.23 13.83 -13.55
N ALA A 337 5.50 14.13 -13.81
CA ALA A 337 6.52 13.13 -13.99
C ALA A 337 7.81 13.55 -13.26
N PHE A 338 8.45 12.58 -12.61
CA PHE A 338 9.75 12.67 -11.97
C PHE A 338 10.74 11.80 -12.75
N ASP A 339 11.95 12.30 -12.99
CA ASP A 339 12.99 11.59 -13.71
C ASP A 339 14.38 12.12 -13.30
N THR A 340 15.19 11.28 -12.70
CA THR A 340 16.58 11.62 -12.34
C THR A 340 17.49 11.72 -13.57
N GLY A 341 17.04 11.29 -14.75
CA GLY A 341 17.89 11.15 -15.92
C GLY A 341 19.06 10.22 -15.66
N ASN A 342 20.21 10.53 -16.29
CA ASN A 342 21.49 9.84 -16.06
C ASN A 342 22.45 10.66 -15.21
N ASP A 343 21.95 11.65 -14.51
CA ASP A 343 22.72 12.48 -13.60
C ASP A 343 22.85 11.76 -12.24
N LYS A 344 24.06 11.27 -11.96
CA LYS A 344 24.36 10.57 -10.72
C LYS A 344 24.27 11.46 -9.47
N SER A 345 24.25 12.78 -9.66
CA SER A 345 24.09 13.74 -8.56
C SER A 345 22.65 14.15 -8.32
N ALA A 346 21.72 13.73 -9.19
CA ALA A 346 20.31 14.00 -9.02
C ALA A 346 19.77 13.25 -7.80
N ALA A 347 19.01 13.94 -6.96
CA ALA A 347 18.35 13.32 -5.81
C ALA A 347 17.44 12.17 -6.29
N GLY A 348 17.57 11.00 -5.67
CA GLY A 348 16.86 9.79 -6.05
C GLY A 348 17.57 8.89 -7.09
N TYR A 349 18.71 9.32 -7.68
CA TYR A 349 19.44 8.45 -8.60
C TYR A 349 20.01 7.24 -7.89
N GLY A 350 19.50 6.05 -8.22
CA GLY A 350 19.94 4.81 -7.61
C GLY A 350 19.40 4.54 -6.20
N ASP A 351 18.52 5.38 -5.71
CA ASP A 351 18.00 5.34 -4.33
C ASP A 351 16.61 4.68 -4.19
N GLY A 352 16.06 4.13 -5.27
CA GLY A 352 14.74 3.48 -5.21
C GLY A 352 14.77 2.08 -4.60
N ASN A 353 13.59 1.52 -4.35
CA ASN A 353 13.39 0.21 -3.74
C ASN A 353 12.52 -0.69 -4.63
N HIS A 354 12.38 -1.96 -4.25
CA HIS A 354 11.45 -2.90 -4.90
C HIS A 354 9.99 -2.58 -4.58
N ASN A 355 9.71 -1.96 -3.45
CA ASN A 355 8.39 -1.50 -3.04
C ASN A 355 8.35 0.01 -2.79
N SER A 356 7.15 0.55 -2.72
CA SER A 356 6.88 1.93 -2.39
C SER A 356 5.66 2.01 -1.48
N MET A 357 5.57 3.07 -0.70
CA MET A 357 4.44 3.36 0.17
C MET A 357 4.03 4.82 0.00
N ALA A 358 2.74 5.10 0.20
CA ALA A 358 2.19 6.44 0.16
C ALA A 358 1.55 6.79 1.51
N ALA A 359 1.82 7.98 2.01
CA ALA A 359 1.17 8.56 3.19
C ALA A 359 1.39 10.08 3.20
N ASP A 360 0.50 10.81 3.89
CA ASP A 360 0.68 12.21 4.24
C ASP A 360 1.76 12.30 5.33
N VAL A 361 3.01 12.50 4.93
CA VAL A 361 4.15 12.49 5.88
C VAL A 361 4.52 13.89 6.37
N ASP A 362 4.16 14.94 5.65
CA ASP A 362 4.46 16.32 6.04
C ASP A 362 3.26 17.06 6.67
N GLY A 363 2.07 16.48 6.59
CA GLY A 363 0.87 16.94 7.28
C GLY A 363 0.11 18.02 6.49
N ASP A 364 0.27 18.07 5.15
CA ASP A 364 -0.43 19.03 4.28
C ASP A 364 -1.81 18.53 3.81
N GLY A 365 -2.15 17.27 4.13
CA GLY A 365 -3.41 16.60 3.78
C GLY A 365 -3.36 15.86 2.44
N LYS A 366 -2.20 15.74 1.81
CA LYS A 366 -1.96 14.99 0.59
C LYS A 366 -0.89 13.94 0.86
N GLN A 367 -0.80 12.92 0.00
CA GLN A 367 0.15 11.85 0.23
C GLN A 367 1.42 12.01 -0.61
N GLU A 368 2.55 11.81 0.03
CA GLU A 368 3.88 11.64 -0.55
C GLU A 368 4.13 10.19 -0.89
N ILE A 369 5.07 9.95 -1.79
CA ILE A 369 5.51 8.61 -2.20
C ILE A 369 6.92 8.37 -1.69
N ILE A 370 7.09 7.36 -0.83
CA ILE A 370 8.40 6.88 -0.40
C ILE A 370 8.75 5.64 -1.22
N THR A 371 9.87 5.71 -1.95
CA THR A 371 10.47 4.58 -2.64
C THR A 371 11.96 4.52 -2.32
N GLY A 372 12.33 3.54 -1.50
CA GLY A 372 13.70 3.42 -1.02
C GLY A 372 14.14 4.61 -0.17
N SER A 373 15.30 5.14 -0.50
CA SER A 373 15.93 6.27 0.18
C SER A 373 15.42 7.65 -0.26
N THR A 374 14.29 7.70 -0.99
CA THR A 374 13.74 8.93 -1.57
C THR A 374 12.27 9.10 -1.25
N CYS A 375 11.87 10.30 -0.84
CA CYS A 375 10.49 10.74 -0.75
C CYS A 375 10.19 11.74 -1.87
N ILE A 376 9.14 11.45 -2.63
CA ILE A 376 8.63 12.31 -3.70
C ILE A 376 7.33 12.92 -3.19
N ASP A 377 7.28 14.24 -3.16
CA ASP A 377 6.15 15.05 -2.75
C ASP A 377 4.95 14.91 -3.70
N ASP A 378 3.73 15.24 -3.24
CA ASP A 378 2.47 15.20 -3.99
C ASP A 378 2.53 15.89 -5.37
N ASN A 379 3.44 16.86 -5.50
CA ASN A 379 3.68 17.63 -6.71
C ASN A 379 4.78 17.06 -7.65
N GLY A 380 5.34 15.88 -7.32
CA GLY A 380 6.37 15.19 -8.11
C GLY A 380 7.80 15.68 -7.91
N LYS A 381 8.05 16.56 -6.93
CA LYS A 381 9.41 16.98 -6.55
C LYS A 381 9.95 16.11 -5.41
N VAL A 382 11.26 16.01 -5.30
CA VAL A 382 11.87 15.33 -4.17
C VAL A 382 11.69 16.19 -2.90
N LEU A 383 11.01 15.63 -1.89
CA LEU A 383 10.89 16.24 -0.56
C LEU A 383 12.19 16.06 0.22
N TRP A 384 12.71 14.85 0.24
CA TRP A 384 14.02 14.52 0.80
C TRP A 384 14.62 13.26 0.15
N CYS A 385 15.93 13.10 0.28
CA CYS A 385 16.67 11.95 -0.22
C CYS A 385 17.82 11.62 0.75
N LEU A 386 17.95 10.34 1.13
CA LEU A 386 19.00 9.89 2.07
C LEU A 386 20.34 9.67 1.37
N ASN A 387 20.35 9.47 0.05
CA ASN A 387 21.54 9.12 -0.74
C ASN A 387 22.26 7.89 -0.18
N LYS A 388 21.51 6.85 0.15
CA LYS A 388 22.03 5.59 0.71
C LYS A 388 21.90 4.41 -0.24
N GLY A 389 21.57 4.71 -1.50
CA GLY A 389 21.45 3.70 -2.54
C GLY A 389 20.15 2.88 -2.44
N HIS A 390 20.12 1.84 -3.25
CA HIS A 390 19.02 0.89 -3.35
C HIS A 390 18.84 0.10 -2.04
N GLY A 391 17.59 -0.35 -1.81
CA GLY A 391 17.23 -1.28 -0.75
C GLY A 391 16.12 -2.20 -1.19
N ASP A 392 15.93 -3.31 -0.48
CA ASP A 392 14.96 -4.36 -0.84
C ASP A 392 13.65 -4.30 -0.07
N ALA A 393 13.64 -3.63 1.08
CA ALA A 393 12.45 -3.55 1.93
C ALA A 393 12.39 -2.20 2.66
N LEU A 394 11.16 -1.71 2.81
CA LEU A 394 10.83 -0.54 3.63
C LEU A 394 9.46 -0.73 4.30
N HIS A 395 9.30 -0.09 5.45
CA HIS A 395 8.04 -0.03 6.20
C HIS A 395 7.82 1.39 6.68
N LEU A 396 6.62 1.92 6.46
CA LEU A 396 6.21 3.25 6.87
C LEU A 396 5.04 3.12 7.83
N GLY A 397 5.08 3.84 8.94
CA GLY A 397 4.02 3.84 9.94
C GLY A 397 4.36 4.73 11.13
N ASP A 398 3.41 4.93 12.03
CA ASP A 398 3.62 5.55 13.34
C ASP A 398 4.18 4.47 14.30
N PHE A 399 5.50 4.29 14.25
CA PHE A 399 6.19 3.25 15.01
C PHE A 399 6.59 3.71 16.42
N LEU A 400 6.74 5.02 16.62
CA LEU A 400 7.18 5.62 17.86
C LEU A 400 6.06 6.48 18.48
N PRO A 401 5.13 5.90 19.24
CA PRO A 401 3.88 6.56 19.67
C PRO A 401 4.08 7.83 20.50
N ASN A 402 5.29 8.06 21.03
CA ASN A 402 5.65 9.27 21.75
C ASN A 402 6.28 10.36 20.85
N ARG A 403 6.35 10.14 19.55
CA ARG A 403 6.71 11.13 18.53
C ARG A 403 5.48 11.48 17.70
N LYS A 404 5.41 12.72 17.22
CA LYS A 404 4.41 13.12 16.25
C LYS A 404 4.89 12.77 14.84
N GLY A 405 4.03 12.19 14.03
CA GLY A 405 4.28 11.85 12.64
C GLY A 405 4.66 10.38 12.46
N GLN A 406 5.04 10.03 11.27
CA GLN A 406 5.37 8.65 10.87
C GLN A 406 6.88 8.45 10.76
N GLU A 407 7.32 7.22 10.92
CA GLU A 407 8.69 6.80 10.69
C GLU A 407 8.79 5.85 9.52
N LEU A 408 9.92 5.93 8.82
CA LEU A 408 10.34 4.97 7.81
C LEU A 408 11.41 4.05 8.40
N TRP A 409 11.16 2.74 8.40
CA TRP A 409 12.17 1.71 8.64
C TRP A 409 12.61 1.11 7.32
N ILE A 410 13.91 1.19 7.00
CA ILE A 410 14.43 0.78 5.69
C ILE A 410 15.77 0.06 5.83
N CYS A 411 15.98 -0.98 5.00
CA CYS A 411 17.28 -1.61 4.78
C CYS A 411 17.93 -1.16 3.48
N HIS A 412 19.27 -1.23 3.43
CA HIS A 412 20.09 -0.79 2.30
C HIS A 412 20.95 -1.95 1.78
N GLU A 413 21.13 -2.02 0.45
CA GLU A 413 21.96 -3.03 -0.22
C GLU A 413 23.43 -2.68 -0.15
N ASP A 414 23.77 -1.39 -0.28
CA ASP A 414 25.14 -0.92 -0.33
C ASP A 414 25.80 -0.75 1.04
N LYS A 415 27.09 -1.09 1.11
CA LYS A 415 27.94 -0.82 2.28
C LYS A 415 28.21 0.69 2.42
N PRO A 416 28.31 1.20 3.63
CA PRO A 416 28.13 0.58 4.95
C PRO A 416 26.69 0.69 5.50
N TYR A 417 25.71 0.98 4.69
CA TYR A 417 24.46 1.64 5.07
C TYR A 417 23.46 0.81 5.88
N GLY A 418 23.51 -0.53 5.89
CA GLY A 418 22.75 -1.41 6.78
C GLY A 418 21.25 -1.09 6.89
N VAL A 419 20.82 -0.52 8.03
CA VAL A 419 19.41 -0.13 8.26
C VAL A 419 19.29 1.27 8.84
N SER A 420 18.16 1.93 8.57
CA SER A 420 17.86 3.26 9.09
C SER A 420 16.42 3.37 9.54
N LEU A 421 16.19 4.01 10.70
CA LEU A 421 14.90 4.55 11.12
C LEU A 421 14.93 6.06 10.86
N VAL A 422 13.96 6.55 10.12
CA VAL A 422 13.97 7.90 9.57
C VAL A 422 12.65 8.60 9.93
N ASP A 423 12.73 9.86 10.28
CA ASP A 423 11.56 10.75 10.35
C ASP A 423 11.02 10.95 8.94
N ALA A 424 9.84 10.41 8.65
CA ALA A 424 9.29 10.39 7.29
C ALA A 424 8.96 11.79 6.77
N SER A 425 8.71 12.76 7.64
CA SER A 425 8.35 14.12 7.23
C SER A 425 9.53 14.91 6.62
N ASN A 426 10.77 14.57 6.94
CA ASN A 426 11.92 15.40 6.59
C ASN A 426 13.21 14.64 6.26
N GLY A 427 13.18 13.31 6.28
CA GLY A 427 14.34 12.46 5.98
C GLY A 427 15.43 12.44 7.08
N LYS A 428 15.17 12.98 8.27
CA LYS A 428 16.15 12.96 9.36
C LYS A 428 16.29 11.56 9.94
N ILE A 429 17.50 11.04 9.95
CA ILE A 429 17.81 9.75 10.55
C ILE A 429 17.66 9.83 12.07
N ILE A 430 16.78 9.02 12.64
CA ILE A 430 16.53 8.86 14.07
C ILE A 430 17.49 7.84 14.64
N PHE A 431 17.65 6.72 13.94
CA PHE A 431 18.55 5.63 14.28
C PHE A 431 19.19 5.07 13.02
N HIS A 432 20.43 4.65 13.11
CA HIS A 432 21.15 4.00 12.03
C HIS A 432 22.08 2.92 12.57
N LYS A 433 22.18 1.83 11.84
CA LYS A 433 23.13 0.75 12.11
C LYS A 433 23.81 0.37 10.81
N ASP A 434 25.13 0.49 10.79
CA ASP A 434 25.96 0.08 9.65
C ASP A 434 25.80 -1.41 9.34
N GLY A 435 25.81 -1.74 8.06
CA GLY A 435 25.84 -3.10 7.53
C GLY A 435 27.20 -3.47 6.96
N THR A 436 27.46 -4.77 6.87
CA THR A 436 28.70 -5.29 6.29
C THR A 436 28.55 -5.70 4.82
N GLY A 437 27.33 -5.62 4.28
CA GLY A 437 26.95 -5.98 2.93
C GLY A 437 25.48 -5.69 2.71
N ASP A 438 24.90 -6.33 1.71
CA ASP A 438 23.48 -6.31 1.43
C ASP A 438 22.69 -6.78 2.67
N THR A 439 21.86 -5.90 3.22
CA THR A 439 20.98 -6.22 4.36
C THR A 439 19.72 -6.96 3.91
N GLY A 440 19.34 -6.85 2.66
CA GLY A 440 18.34 -7.63 1.94
C GLY A 440 16.90 -7.49 2.45
N ARG A 441 16.67 -7.61 3.76
CA ARG A 441 15.31 -7.54 4.34
C ARG A 441 15.31 -6.88 5.70
N CYS A 442 14.23 -6.14 5.95
CA CYS A 442 13.91 -5.61 7.28
C CYS A 442 12.41 -5.74 7.54
N CYS A 443 11.99 -5.58 8.78
CA CYS A 443 10.59 -5.57 9.15
C CYS A 443 10.38 -4.70 10.40
N ALA A 444 9.19 -4.13 10.54
CA ALA A 444 8.77 -3.38 11.72
C ALA A 444 7.31 -3.68 12.01
N ASP A 445 6.99 -3.97 13.26
CA ASP A 445 5.61 -4.13 13.72
C ASP A 445 5.57 -4.10 15.25
N ASN A 446 4.42 -3.78 15.84
CA ASN A 446 4.17 -3.88 17.26
C ASN A 446 3.78 -5.31 17.63
N VAL A 447 4.78 -6.14 17.97
CA VAL A 447 4.61 -7.58 18.23
C VAL A 447 4.79 -7.95 19.71
N TRP A 448 5.24 -7.03 20.56
CA TRP A 448 5.50 -7.29 21.97
C TRP A 448 4.80 -6.27 22.88
N ALA A 449 3.76 -6.72 23.58
CA ALA A 449 2.95 -5.89 24.48
C ALA A 449 3.72 -5.31 25.69
N GLY A 450 4.96 -5.69 25.94
CA GLY A 450 5.80 -5.17 27.01
C GLY A 450 6.54 -3.87 26.67
N ASN A 451 6.31 -3.31 25.51
CA ASN A 451 6.92 -2.09 25.01
C ASN A 451 5.88 -1.22 24.29
N ASP A 452 5.94 0.09 24.48
CA ASP A 452 5.15 1.04 23.69
C ASP A 452 5.81 1.28 22.32
N GLY A 453 5.09 1.02 21.25
CA GLY A 453 5.55 1.19 19.88
C GLY A 453 6.08 -0.10 19.26
N ALA A 454 6.60 0.02 18.06
CA ALA A 454 7.01 -1.13 17.25
C ALA A 454 8.38 -1.70 17.63
N GLU A 455 8.56 -2.97 17.34
CA GLU A 455 9.85 -3.64 17.26
C GLU A 455 10.36 -3.59 15.83
N PHE A 456 11.70 -3.51 15.71
CA PHE A 456 12.41 -3.42 14.44
C PHE A 456 13.42 -4.55 14.32
N TRP A 457 13.53 -5.17 13.16
CA TRP A 457 14.55 -6.18 12.88
C TRP A 457 15.01 -6.16 11.43
N ASP A 458 16.20 -6.64 11.21
CA ASP A 458 16.81 -6.84 9.91
C ASP A 458 17.33 -8.28 9.76
N TRP A 459 17.74 -8.66 8.56
CA TRP A 459 18.28 -10.00 8.30
C TRP A 459 19.49 -10.35 9.16
N THR A 460 20.27 -9.36 9.60
CA THR A 460 21.53 -9.57 10.35
C THR A 460 21.37 -9.44 11.85
N THR A 461 20.27 -8.84 12.31
CA THR A 461 19.97 -8.59 13.73
C THR A 461 18.55 -9.00 14.04
N MET A 462 18.40 -9.88 15.00
CA MET A 462 17.11 -10.51 15.29
C MET A 462 16.19 -9.69 16.20
N SER A 463 16.52 -8.47 16.61
CA SER A 463 15.59 -7.56 17.28
C SER A 463 16.25 -6.25 17.75
N LEU A 464 15.68 -5.14 17.38
CA LEU A 464 15.84 -3.84 18.02
C LEU A 464 14.48 -3.43 18.57
N THR A 465 14.37 -3.11 19.84
CA THR A 465 13.12 -2.58 20.40
C THR A 465 13.04 -1.07 20.21
N ALA A 466 11.83 -0.53 20.15
CA ALA A 466 11.61 0.92 20.15
C ALA A 466 12.31 1.63 21.33
N ALA A 467 12.51 0.92 22.46
CA ALA A 467 13.29 1.42 23.59
C ALA A 467 14.79 1.59 23.27
N ALA A 468 15.39 0.65 22.53
CA ALA A 468 16.79 0.75 22.10
C ALA A 468 17.00 1.88 21.08
N THR A 469 16.05 2.10 20.17
CA THR A 469 16.08 3.24 19.24
C THR A 469 15.89 4.58 19.94
N ARG A 470 15.08 4.66 21.00
CA ARG A 470 14.92 5.87 21.84
C ARG A 470 16.22 6.23 22.60
N SER A 471 16.95 5.26 23.13
CA SER A 471 18.21 5.52 23.82
C SER A 471 19.31 6.07 22.89
N ALA A 472 19.33 5.63 21.64
CA ALA A 472 20.23 6.15 20.61
C ALA A 472 19.87 7.58 20.18
N ALA A 473 18.59 7.96 20.26
CA ALA A 473 18.09 9.29 19.89
C ALA A 473 18.23 10.35 21.00
N GLY A 474 18.81 10.02 22.15
CA GLY A 474 19.20 11.01 23.17
C GLY A 474 18.30 11.14 24.40
N ASP A 475 17.29 10.31 24.58
CA ASP A 475 16.53 10.24 25.84
C ASP A 475 17.27 9.35 26.85
N ARG A 476 18.02 10.00 27.75
CA ARG A 476 18.69 9.32 28.87
C ARG A 476 17.71 8.98 29.96
N GLN A 477 17.02 7.87 29.85
CA GLN A 477 16.56 7.13 31.02
C GLN A 477 16.93 5.66 30.87
N SER A 478 17.94 5.27 31.66
CA SER A 478 18.41 3.91 31.75
C SER A 478 17.37 3.04 32.45
N THR A 479 16.69 2.19 31.72
CA THR A 479 16.11 0.98 32.27
C THR A 479 16.80 -0.20 31.58
N SER A 480 17.46 -1.02 32.40
CA SER A 480 18.14 -2.23 31.99
C SER A 480 17.20 -3.13 31.22
N CYS A 481 17.53 -3.37 29.96
CA CYS A 481 16.85 -4.36 29.11
C CYS A 481 17.16 -5.77 29.68
N PRO A 482 16.13 -6.60 29.97
CA PRO A 482 16.39 -8.01 30.20
C PRO A 482 16.86 -8.63 28.89
N THR A 483 18.09 -9.12 28.87
CA THR A 483 18.68 -9.88 27.77
C THR A 483 17.90 -11.19 27.56
N GLY A 484 16.87 -11.12 26.75
CA GLY A 484 16.19 -12.30 26.22
C GLY A 484 16.63 -12.50 24.79
N THR A 485 17.62 -13.35 24.54
CA THR A 485 17.99 -13.79 23.19
C THR A 485 16.88 -14.67 22.65
N ALA A 486 16.06 -14.14 21.74
CA ALA A 486 15.20 -14.95 20.91
C ALA A 486 16.03 -15.45 19.73
N THR A 487 16.42 -16.73 19.77
CA THR A 487 17.09 -17.42 18.65
C THR A 487 16.01 -17.97 17.71
N TRP A 488 16.01 -17.51 16.47
CA TRP A 488 15.21 -18.09 15.40
C TRP A 488 15.92 -19.36 14.87
N ASN A 489 15.53 -20.49 15.40
CA ASN A 489 15.82 -21.80 14.79
C ASN A 489 14.56 -22.19 14.03
N GLY A 490 14.56 -22.28 12.72
CA GLY A 490 13.42 -22.57 11.81
C GLY A 490 12.36 -23.59 12.27
N ARG A 491 12.21 -23.83 13.55
CA ARG A 491 11.19 -24.65 14.21
C ARG A 491 10.99 -24.15 15.63
N SER A 492 9.79 -23.66 15.91
CA SER A 492 9.19 -23.33 17.20
C SER A 492 9.53 -21.97 17.82
N TRP A 493 8.51 -21.12 17.86
CA TRP A 493 8.40 -20.03 18.80
C TRP A 493 8.04 -20.58 20.17
N THR A 494 8.89 -20.38 21.16
CA THR A 494 8.53 -20.54 22.58
C THR A 494 8.49 -19.16 23.24
N ALA A 495 7.60 -18.29 22.77
CA ALA A 495 7.01 -17.26 23.60
C ALA A 495 5.65 -17.78 24.06
N LYS A 496 5.27 -17.59 25.33
CA LYS A 496 3.91 -17.91 25.79
C LYS A 496 2.95 -17.22 24.81
N PRO A 497 2.00 -17.94 24.19
CA PRO A 497 1.10 -17.33 23.25
C PRO A 497 0.22 -16.33 23.96
N ILE A 498 0.35 -15.05 23.64
CA ILE A 498 -0.76 -14.11 23.73
C ILE A 498 -1.73 -14.61 22.66
N PRO A 499 -3.01 -14.83 22.97
CA PRO A 499 -3.98 -15.21 21.95
C PRO A 499 -4.26 -14.02 21.06
N LEU A 500 -3.40 -13.79 20.08
CA LEU A 500 -3.74 -12.97 18.93
C LEU A 500 -4.66 -13.80 18.05
N PRO A 501 -5.74 -13.22 17.52
CA PRO A 501 -6.54 -13.92 16.51
C PRO A 501 -5.62 -14.29 15.35
N PRO A 502 -5.76 -15.50 14.78
CA PRO A 502 -4.89 -15.94 13.72
C PRO A 502 -5.10 -15.08 12.48
N PHE A 503 -4.07 -14.31 12.10
CA PHE A 503 -4.00 -13.77 10.76
C PHE A 503 -4.02 -14.93 9.75
N PRO A 504 -4.77 -14.85 8.65
CA PRO A 504 -4.81 -15.90 7.66
C PRO A 504 -3.42 -16.09 7.05
N ARG A 505 -2.79 -17.23 7.33
CA ARG A 505 -1.60 -17.67 6.60
C ARG A 505 -2.04 -18.19 5.24
N TRP A 506 -1.58 -17.59 4.18
CA TRP A 506 -1.63 -18.18 2.84
C TRP A 506 -0.68 -19.39 2.83
N ALA A 507 -1.22 -20.58 3.00
CA ALA A 507 -0.45 -21.79 2.89
C ALA A 507 -0.27 -22.16 1.42
N GLN A 508 0.94 -22.03 0.90
CA GLN A 508 1.33 -22.72 -0.31
C GLN A 508 1.46 -24.20 0.03
N THR A 509 0.54 -25.04 -0.41
CA THR A 509 0.77 -26.48 -0.51
C THR A 509 1.45 -26.73 -1.86
N ALA A 510 2.77 -26.87 -1.84
CA ALA A 510 3.47 -27.53 -2.93
C ALA A 510 3.21 -29.04 -2.80
N SER A 511 2.62 -29.62 -3.81
CA SER A 511 2.67 -31.06 -4.13
C SER A 511 3.40 -31.25 -5.43
#